data_1787228010186351d1ad5a3756080295
#
_entry.id   1787228010186351d1ad5a3756080295
#
_cell.length_a   1.000
_cell.length_b   1.000
_cell.length_c   1.000
_cell.angle_alpha   90.00
_cell.angle_beta   90.00
_cell.angle_gamma   90.00
#
_symmetry.space_group_name_H-M   'P 1'
#
loop_
_entity.id
_entity.type
_entity.pdbx_description
1 polymer ?
#
loop_
_entity_poly.entity_id
_entity_poly.type
_entity_poly.pdbx_seq_one_letter_code
_entity_poly.pdbx_strand_id
1 'polypeptide(L)'
;MFVRDLDLKDVVTFAGKEYLVSTVQLTDTVMTFDRLLFGISDIQIYETMIFAYNNGDLDYIDFYCERYNTKDEAIKGHNEIRKGREDVWAEVVSNENKMYAKEAFSYVGY
;
A
#
# COMPACT_ATOMS: atom_id res chain seq x y z
N MET A 1 -15.19 -1.37 -19.76
CA MET A 1 -14.08 -0.78 -18.97
C MET A 1 -14.43 -0.84 -17.49
N PHE A 2 -13.56 -1.38 -16.67
CA PHE A 2 -13.76 -1.40 -15.22
C PHE A 2 -13.45 -0.03 -14.63
N VAL A 3 -14.40 0.53 -13.89
CA VAL A 3 -14.23 1.80 -13.19
C VAL A 3 -14.18 1.50 -11.70
N ARG A 4 -13.09 1.89 -11.05
CA ARG A 4 -12.92 1.71 -9.61
C ARG A 4 -13.86 2.65 -8.86
N ASP A 5 -14.60 2.12 -7.87
CA ASP A 5 -15.47 2.95 -7.03
C ASP A 5 -14.72 3.66 -5.91
N LEU A 6 -13.43 3.34 -5.72
CA LEU A 6 -12.56 4.02 -4.79
C LEU A 6 -11.14 4.09 -5.35
N ASP A 7 -10.60 5.30 -5.38
CA ASP A 7 -9.22 5.57 -5.80
C ASP A 7 -8.74 6.82 -5.06
N LEU A 8 -8.11 6.59 -3.90
CA LEU A 8 -7.59 7.65 -3.03
C LEU A 8 -6.07 7.65 -3.09
N LYS A 9 -5.50 8.82 -3.35
CA LYS A 9 -4.05 8.99 -3.40
C LYS A 9 -3.65 10.26 -2.67
N ASP A 10 -2.81 10.11 -1.66
CA ASP A 10 -2.27 11.24 -0.90
C ASP A 10 -0.77 11.10 -0.73
N VAL A 11 -0.06 12.21 -0.92
CA VAL A 11 1.37 12.27 -0.61
C VAL A 11 1.51 12.71 0.84
N VAL A 12 2.19 11.90 1.63
CA VAL A 12 2.39 12.14 3.07
C VAL A 12 3.89 12.27 3.34
N THR A 13 4.24 13.30 4.08
CA THR A 13 5.63 13.48 4.57
C THR A 13 5.75 12.84 5.94
N PHE A 14 6.69 11.90 6.07
CA PHE A 14 6.99 11.25 7.34
C PHE A 14 8.50 11.13 7.51
N ALA A 15 9.01 11.55 8.67
CA ALA A 15 10.45 11.51 8.98
C ALA A 15 11.32 12.16 7.89
N GLY A 16 10.85 13.28 7.32
CA GLY A 16 11.56 14.03 6.29
C GLY A 16 11.51 13.44 4.88
N LYS A 17 10.75 12.37 4.68
CA LYS A 17 10.59 11.72 3.36
C LYS A 17 9.14 11.76 2.91
N GLU A 18 8.93 11.74 1.59
CA GLU A 18 7.60 11.70 1.01
C GLU A 18 7.22 10.27 0.63
N TYR A 19 5.96 9.93 0.88
CA TYR A 19 5.38 8.63 0.54
C TYR A 19 4.03 8.83 -0.12
N LEU A 20 3.71 7.96 -1.08
CA LEU A 20 2.36 7.91 -1.65
C LEU A 20 1.56 6.87 -0.90
N VAL A 21 0.44 7.31 -0.30
CA VAL A 21 -0.56 6.42 0.30
C VAL A 21 -1.67 6.24 -0.73
N SER A 22 -1.82 5.02 -1.24
CA SER A 22 -2.78 4.69 -2.30
C SER A 22 -3.79 3.68 -1.78
N THR A 23 -5.08 4.03 -1.81
CA THR A 23 -6.16 3.12 -1.43
C THR A 23 -7.12 2.99 -2.60
N VAL A 24 -7.26 1.77 -3.12
CA VAL A 24 -8.01 1.51 -4.33
C VAL A 24 -8.91 0.29 -4.15
N GLN A 25 -9.95 0.22 -4.99
CA GLN A 25 -10.68 -1.02 -5.21
C GLN A 25 -9.83 -1.93 -6.09
N LEU A 26 -9.70 -3.20 -5.72
CA LEU A 26 -9.02 -4.19 -6.55
C LEU A 26 -9.79 -4.47 -7.83
N THR A 27 -9.07 -4.89 -8.88
CA THR A 27 -9.66 -5.13 -10.20
C THR A 27 -10.54 -6.37 -10.20
N ASP A 28 -11.47 -6.44 -11.16
CA ASP A 28 -12.33 -7.60 -11.37
C ASP A 28 -11.56 -8.92 -11.51
N THR A 29 -10.41 -8.88 -12.16
CA THR A 29 -9.57 -10.06 -12.36
C THR A 29 -9.14 -10.68 -11.04
N VAL A 30 -8.68 -9.85 -10.09
CA VAL A 30 -8.29 -10.31 -8.76
C VAL A 30 -9.48 -10.89 -8.02
N MET A 31 -10.62 -10.21 -8.03
CA MET A 31 -11.83 -10.65 -7.36
C MET A 31 -12.34 -11.98 -7.91
N THR A 32 -12.39 -12.13 -9.24
CA THR A 32 -12.85 -13.36 -9.90
C THR A 32 -11.92 -14.53 -9.57
N PHE A 33 -10.61 -14.29 -9.59
CA PHE A 33 -9.62 -15.32 -9.30
C PHE A 33 -9.76 -15.83 -7.86
N ASP A 34 -9.91 -14.92 -6.90
CA ASP A 34 -10.10 -15.29 -5.49
C ASP A 34 -11.36 -16.10 -5.28
N ARG A 35 -12.47 -15.73 -5.95
CA ARG A 35 -13.73 -16.49 -5.88
C ARG A 35 -13.59 -17.91 -6.42
N LEU A 36 -12.91 -18.05 -7.55
CA LEU A 36 -12.69 -19.35 -8.17
C LEU A 36 -11.83 -20.27 -7.33
N LEU A 37 -10.77 -19.74 -6.73
CA LEU A 37 -9.82 -20.53 -5.94
C LEU A 37 -10.33 -20.90 -4.57
N PHE A 38 -11.03 -20.01 -3.89
CA PHE A 38 -11.33 -20.16 -2.48
C PHE A 38 -12.82 -20.28 -2.16
N GLY A 39 -13.69 -20.02 -3.12
CA GLY A 39 -15.13 -20.05 -2.90
C GLY A 39 -15.59 -19.06 -1.82
N ILE A 40 -14.85 -18.00 -1.60
CA ILE A 40 -15.06 -17.05 -0.51
C ILE A 40 -16.13 -16.04 -0.91
N SER A 41 -17.14 -15.86 -0.06
CA SER A 41 -18.14 -14.79 -0.21
C SER A 41 -17.66 -13.45 0.30
N ASP A 42 -16.72 -13.43 1.28
CA ASP A 42 -16.16 -12.21 1.88
C ASP A 42 -14.75 -11.97 1.34
N ILE A 43 -14.67 -11.29 0.19
CA ILE A 43 -13.40 -10.93 -0.43
C ILE A 43 -12.98 -9.55 0.03
N GLN A 44 -11.70 -9.44 0.42
CA GLN A 44 -11.11 -8.13 0.71
C GLN A 44 -10.82 -7.43 -0.63
N ILE A 45 -11.73 -6.59 -1.07
CA ILE A 45 -11.70 -5.98 -2.41
C ILE A 45 -11.11 -4.58 -2.45
N TYR A 46 -10.74 -4.03 -1.31
CA TYR A 46 -10.07 -2.73 -1.21
C TYR A 46 -8.69 -2.91 -0.60
N GLU A 47 -7.73 -2.10 -1.06
CA GLU A 47 -6.33 -2.25 -0.65
C GLU A 47 -5.65 -0.90 -0.51
N THR A 48 -4.93 -0.71 0.60
CA THR A 48 -4.01 0.41 0.78
C THR A 48 -2.58 -0.10 0.60
N MET A 49 -1.81 0.62 -0.21
CA MET A 49 -0.36 0.44 -0.34
C MET A 49 0.35 1.75 -0.10
N ILE A 50 1.56 1.67 0.45
CA ILE A 50 2.41 2.84 0.67
C ILE A 50 3.70 2.66 -0.10
N PHE A 51 4.04 3.64 -0.93
CA PHE A 51 5.21 3.63 -1.80
C PHE A 51 6.11 4.82 -1.50
N ALA A 52 7.42 4.68 -1.75
CA ALA A 52 8.32 5.82 -1.76
C ALA A 52 7.94 6.78 -2.90
N TYR A 53 8.00 8.08 -2.62
CA TYR A 53 7.66 9.11 -3.60
C TYR A 53 8.74 10.18 -3.58
N ASN A 54 9.56 10.23 -4.64
CA ASN A 54 10.72 11.10 -4.71
C ASN A 54 10.58 12.12 -5.84
N ASN A 55 10.22 13.37 -5.51
CA ASN A 55 10.11 14.47 -6.48
C ASN A 55 9.26 14.13 -7.70
N GLY A 56 8.11 13.50 -7.48
CA GLY A 56 7.22 13.08 -8.55
C GLY A 56 7.49 11.71 -9.11
N ASP A 57 8.59 11.07 -8.75
CA ASP A 57 8.92 9.72 -9.18
C ASP A 57 8.41 8.71 -8.16
N LEU A 58 7.57 7.81 -8.63
CA LEU A 58 6.99 6.75 -7.82
C LEU A 58 7.83 5.49 -7.94
N ASP A 59 8.30 4.99 -6.80
CA ASP A 59 8.90 3.67 -6.72
C ASP A 59 7.79 2.66 -6.41
N TYR A 60 7.60 1.67 -7.26
CA TYR A 60 6.51 0.70 -7.14
C TYR A 60 6.79 -0.42 -6.13
N ILE A 61 7.81 -0.31 -5.32
CA ILE A 61 8.03 -1.21 -4.19
C ILE A 61 7.20 -0.73 -3.02
N ASP A 62 6.23 -1.53 -2.60
CA ASP A 62 5.39 -1.18 -1.46
C ASP A 62 6.08 -1.49 -0.14
N PHE A 63 5.98 -0.57 0.81
CA PHE A 63 6.49 -0.75 2.17
C PHE A 63 5.39 -1.16 3.15
N TYR A 64 4.15 -1.15 2.71
CA TYR A 64 2.99 -1.52 3.52
C TYR A 64 1.83 -1.89 2.62
N CYS A 65 1.06 -2.90 3.04
CA CYS A 65 -0.15 -3.32 2.35
C CYS A 65 -1.20 -3.72 3.39
N GLU A 66 -2.41 -3.21 3.25
CA GLU A 66 -3.56 -3.59 4.08
C GLU A 66 -4.79 -3.73 3.20
N ARG A 67 -5.58 -4.78 3.40
CA ARG A 67 -6.79 -5.04 2.64
C ARG A 67 -8.03 -4.90 3.51
N TYR A 68 -9.13 -4.52 2.89
CA TYR A 68 -10.40 -4.25 3.57
C TYR A 68 -11.54 -4.94 2.83
N ASN A 69 -12.59 -5.32 3.59
CA ASN A 69 -13.79 -5.94 3.05
C ASN A 69 -14.78 -4.91 2.50
N THR A 70 -14.80 -3.71 3.07
CA THR A 70 -15.78 -2.69 2.71
C THR A 70 -15.11 -1.37 2.34
N LYS A 71 -15.82 -0.58 1.53
CA LYS A 71 -15.39 0.75 1.14
C LYS A 71 -15.20 1.67 2.36
N ASP A 72 -16.12 1.61 3.31
CA ASP A 72 -16.05 2.44 4.52
C ASP A 72 -14.82 2.13 5.37
N GLU A 73 -14.50 0.84 5.53
CA GLU A 73 -13.26 0.44 6.21
C GLU A 73 -12.03 0.94 5.49
N ALA A 74 -12.02 0.89 4.17
CA ALA A 74 -10.91 1.36 3.34
C ALA A 74 -10.69 2.87 3.48
N ILE A 75 -11.77 3.65 3.44
CA ILE A 75 -11.70 5.10 3.62
C ILE A 75 -11.20 5.45 5.02
N LYS A 76 -11.72 4.77 6.04
CA LYS A 76 -11.29 4.97 7.42
C LYS A 76 -9.81 4.65 7.58
N GLY A 77 -9.37 3.50 7.07
CA GLY A 77 -7.96 3.08 7.13
C GLY A 77 -7.04 4.06 6.42
N HIS A 78 -7.41 4.51 5.22
CA HIS A 78 -6.66 5.51 4.48
C HIS A 78 -6.47 6.81 5.28
N ASN A 79 -7.55 7.31 5.88
CA ASN A 79 -7.51 8.53 6.66
C ASN A 79 -6.68 8.40 7.95
N GLU A 80 -6.77 7.26 8.63
CA GLU A 80 -5.95 6.99 9.81
C GLU A 80 -4.45 6.98 9.46
N ILE A 81 -4.09 6.34 8.36
CA ILE A 81 -2.71 6.28 7.88
C ILE A 81 -2.23 7.68 7.51
N ARG A 82 -3.03 8.42 6.74
CA ARG A 82 -2.70 9.78 6.33
C ARG A 82 -2.46 10.71 7.52
N LYS A 83 -3.18 10.49 8.61
CA LYS A 83 -3.06 11.29 9.85
C LYS A 83 -1.92 10.85 10.76
N GLY A 84 -1.20 9.78 10.43
CA GLY A 84 -0.02 9.36 11.15
C GLY A 84 -0.20 8.16 12.07
N ARG A 85 -0.96 7.15 11.66
CA ARG A 85 -1.11 5.91 12.42
C ARG A 85 0.25 5.26 12.68
N GLU A 86 0.66 5.21 13.96
CA GLU A 86 2.02 4.89 14.38
C GLU A 86 2.50 3.50 13.97
N ASP A 87 1.66 2.47 14.15
CA ASP A 87 2.04 1.09 13.83
C ASP A 87 2.33 0.90 12.34
N VAL A 88 1.57 1.57 11.48
CA VAL A 88 1.77 1.54 10.03
C VAL A 88 3.09 2.19 9.65
N TRP A 89 3.36 3.38 10.15
CA TRP A 89 4.59 4.11 9.79
C TRP A 89 5.83 3.47 10.38
N ALA A 90 5.74 2.84 11.55
CA ALA A 90 6.83 2.04 12.09
C ALA A 90 7.18 0.86 11.16
N GLU A 91 6.17 0.19 10.60
CA GLU A 91 6.38 -0.88 9.64
C GLU A 91 6.98 -0.38 8.33
N VAL A 92 6.52 0.76 7.82
CA VAL A 92 7.07 1.40 6.61
C VAL A 92 8.56 1.68 6.79
N VAL A 93 8.95 2.31 7.89
CA VAL A 93 10.36 2.62 8.18
C VAL A 93 11.19 1.35 8.29
N SER A 94 10.68 0.34 9.00
CA SER A 94 11.36 -0.94 9.16
C SER A 94 11.60 -1.62 7.82
N ASN A 95 10.58 -1.67 6.95
CA ASN A 95 10.67 -2.30 5.64
C ASN A 95 11.62 -1.54 4.71
N GLU A 96 11.58 -0.22 4.74
CA GLU A 96 12.48 0.61 3.95
C GLU A 96 13.95 0.40 4.37
N ASN A 97 14.22 0.35 5.67
CA ASN A 97 15.56 0.11 6.20
C ASN A 97 16.10 -1.26 5.79
N LYS A 98 15.26 -2.29 5.81
CA LYS A 98 15.63 -3.63 5.35
C LYS A 98 15.99 -3.64 3.86
N MET A 99 15.27 -2.90 3.06
CA MET A 99 15.54 -2.79 1.62
C MET A 99 16.90 -2.13 1.38
N TYR A 100 17.20 -1.02 2.04
CA TYR A 100 18.49 -0.32 1.90
C TYR A 100 19.66 -1.15 2.40
N ALA A 101 19.51 -1.90 3.47
CA ALA A 101 20.53 -2.81 3.95
C ALA A 101 20.85 -3.89 2.90
N LYS A 102 19.83 -4.44 2.26
CA LYS A 102 20.00 -5.44 1.19
C LYS A 102 20.73 -4.86 -0.02
N GLU A 103 20.39 -3.64 -0.43
CA GLU A 103 21.07 -2.94 -1.51
C GLU A 103 22.53 -2.67 -1.19
N ALA A 104 22.84 -2.24 0.02
CA ALA A 104 24.21 -1.99 0.47
C ALA A 104 25.08 -3.25 0.36
N PHE A 105 24.55 -4.40 0.75
CA PHE A 105 25.25 -5.69 0.59
C PHE A 105 25.49 -6.04 -0.88
N SER A 106 24.55 -5.73 -1.75
CA SER A 106 24.70 -5.97 -3.20
C SER A 106 25.82 -5.13 -3.80
N TYR A 107 25.99 -3.88 -3.35
CA TYR A 107 27.04 -3.00 -3.83
C TYR A 107 28.45 -3.40 -3.39
N VAL A 108 28.58 -4.11 -2.29
CA VAL A 108 29.88 -4.55 -1.80
C VAL A 108 30.42 -5.75 -2.56
N GLY A 109 29.63 -6.37 -3.44
CA GLY A 109 30.10 -7.39 -4.36
C GLY A 109 30.32 -8.77 -3.77
N TYR A 110 29.60 -9.08 -2.71
CA TYR A 110 29.63 -10.42 -2.11
C TYR A 110 28.55 -11.33 -2.64
#